data_3126e63f33eb7d3cb81622d30926c177
#
_entry.id   3126e63f33eb7d3cb81622d30926c177
#
_cell.length_a   1.000
_cell.length_b   1.000
_cell.length_c   1.000
_cell.angle_alpha   90.00
_cell.angle_beta   90.00
_cell.angle_gamma   90.00
#
_symmetry.space_group_name_H-M   'P 1'
#
loop_
_entity.id
_entity.type
_entity.pdbx_description
1 polymer ?
#
loop_
_entity_poly.entity_id
_entity_poly.type
_entity_poly.pdbx_seq_one_letter_code
_entity_poly.pdbx_strand_id
1 'polypeptide(L)'
;MKNKVVVIPGSFSLVSAYGGYDGIDIWLNKKLDKEKLKGADFIIAHSAGVNYLFTQPILNNQKIILINPLVKKINLISLLIRDVRFFIAEGIDRNKIIPLSSWIFASIKVLRLLKINVLENLRKLPKENVVIIRGTKDYYFCDSENANLIKNEGFILYEVDAGHNWNKNIAEVVNTLIHAN
;
A
#
# COMPACT_ATOMS: atom_id res chain seq x y z
N MET A 1 -24.82 8.51 2.89
CA MET A 1 -24.46 7.31 2.08
C MET A 1 -23.19 6.71 2.68
N LYS A 2 -22.98 5.39 2.62
CA LYS A 2 -21.75 4.78 3.12
C LYS A 2 -20.65 4.95 2.07
N ASN A 3 -19.48 5.49 2.46
CA ASN A 3 -18.33 5.67 1.56
C ASN A 3 -17.92 4.32 0.95
N LYS A 4 -17.69 4.29 -0.35
CA LYS A 4 -17.18 3.13 -1.06
C LYS A 4 -15.67 3.09 -0.96
N VAL A 5 -15.16 2.14 -0.20
CA VAL A 5 -13.72 1.96 0.06
C VAL A 5 -13.21 0.77 -0.71
N VAL A 6 -12.09 0.92 -1.40
CA VAL A 6 -11.43 -0.16 -2.16
C VAL A 6 -9.97 -0.29 -1.74
N VAL A 7 -9.57 -1.51 -1.37
CA VAL A 7 -8.21 -1.83 -0.95
C VAL A 7 -7.39 -2.44 -2.09
N ILE A 8 -6.15 -1.99 -2.22
CA ILE A 8 -5.09 -2.62 -3.01
C ILE A 8 -4.03 -3.15 -2.05
N PRO A 9 -3.94 -4.47 -1.86
CA PRO A 9 -3.09 -5.06 -0.82
C PRO A 9 -1.60 -4.96 -1.13
N GLY A 10 -0.78 -5.02 -0.09
CA GLY A 10 0.68 -5.12 -0.16
C GLY A 10 1.14 -6.44 -0.81
N SER A 11 2.45 -6.55 -1.08
CA SER A 11 3.04 -7.74 -1.72
C SER A 11 2.59 -9.02 -1.04
N PHE A 12 2.18 -9.99 -1.85
CA PHE A 12 1.73 -11.32 -1.43
C PHE A 12 0.53 -11.36 -0.46
N SER A 13 -0.07 -10.21 -0.13
CA SER A 13 -1.23 -10.14 0.79
C SER A 13 -2.55 -10.27 0.05
N LEU A 14 -3.56 -10.83 0.73
CA LEU A 14 -4.95 -10.87 0.28
C LEU A 14 -5.72 -9.66 0.80
N VAL A 15 -6.77 -9.26 0.09
CA VAL A 15 -7.71 -8.21 0.53
C VAL A 15 -8.33 -8.54 1.89
N SER A 16 -8.60 -9.81 2.17
CA SER A 16 -9.15 -10.27 3.46
C SER A 16 -8.30 -9.91 4.68
N ALA A 17 -7.02 -9.58 4.49
CA ALA A 17 -6.13 -9.11 5.56
C ALA A 17 -6.48 -7.70 6.09
N TYR A 18 -7.36 -6.95 5.39
CA TYR A 18 -7.59 -5.52 5.61
C TYR A 18 -8.95 -5.20 6.27
N GLY A 19 -9.34 -5.98 7.27
CA GLY A 19 -10.46 -5.60 8.15
C GLY A 19 -11.87 -5.62 7.51
N GLY A 20 -12.05 -6.40 6.43
CA GLY A 20 -13.36 -6.57 5.79
C GLY A 20 -13.72 -5.49 4.75
N TYR A 21 -12.81 -4.61 4.39
CA TYR A 21 -12.97 -3.72 3.23
C TYR A 21 -13.04 -4.53 1.93
N ASP A 22 -13.80 -4.03 0.95
CA ASP A 22 -13.74 -4.55 -0.42
C ASP A 22 -12.40 -4.18 -1.09
N GLY A 23 -12.00 -4.92 -2.13
CA GLY A 23 -10.73 -4.63 -2.77
C GLY A 23 -10.44 -5.47 -4.00
N ILE A 24 -9.20 -5.39 -4.47
CA ILE A 24 -8.72 -6.10 -5.66
C ILE A 24 -7.50 -6.94 -5.29
N ASP A 25 -7.64 -8.26 -5.29
CA ASP A 25 -6.53 -9.21 -5.08
C ASP A 25 -5.57 -9.22 -6.28
N ILE A 26 -4.75 -8.19 -6.37
CA ILE A 26 -3.85 -7.97 -7.51
C ILE A 26 -2.76 -9.02 -7.65
N TRP A 27 -2.49 -9.80 -6.61
CA TRP A 27 -1.41 -10.79 -6.57
C TRP A 27 -1.86 -12.20 -7.03
N LEU A 28 -3.16 -12.39 -7.21
CA LEU A 28 -3.68 -13.64 -7.76
C LEU A 28 -3.61 -13.60 -9.30
N ASN A 29 -3.32 -14.75 -9.91
CA ASN A 29 -3.32 -14.92 -11.37
C ASN A 29 -4.77 -15.05 -11.88
N LYS A 30 -5.54 -13.98 -11.81
CA LYS A 30 -6.93 -13.90 -12.28
C LYS A 30 -7.23 -12.53 -12.90
N LYS A 31 -8.33 -12.46 -13.68
CA LYS A 31 -8.83 -11.20 -14.23
C LYS A 31 -9.20 -10.25 -13.09
N LEU A 32 -8.70 -9.02 -13.16
CA LEU A 32 -8.95 -7.98 -12.17
C LEU A 32 -10.15 -7.13 -12.58
N ASP A 33 -11.02 -6.85 -11.63
CA ASP A 33 -12.12 -5.89 -11.80
C ASP A 33 -11.61 -4.47 -11.51
N LYS A 34 -11.16 -3.81 -12.57
CA LYS A 34 -10.63 -2.44 -12.48
C LYS A 34 -11.72 -1.38 -12.32
N GLU A 35 -12.97 -1.70 -12.65
CA GLU A 35 -14.09 -0.77 -12.49
C GLU A 35 -14.36 -0.46 -11.02
N LYS A 36 -14.01 -1.39 -10.12
CA LYS A 36 -14.06 -1.14 -8.68
C LYS A 36 -13.29 0.11 -8.27
N LEU A 37 -12.11 0.35 -8.84
CA LEU A 37 -11.28 1.52 -8.52
C LEU A 37 -11.95 2.82 -9.00
N LYS A 38 -12.55 2.83 -10.18
CA LYS A 38 -13.21 4.02 -10.73
C LYS A 38 -14.40 4.48 -9.89
N GLY A 39 -15.11 3.53 -9.29
CA GLY A 39 -16.28 3.83 -8.46
C GLY A 39 -15.98 4.01 -6.97
N ALA A 40 -14.72 4.05 -6.53
CA ALA A 40 -14.36 4.21 -5.14
C ALA A 40 -14.32 5.68 -4.72
N ASP A 41 -14.84 5.99 -3.53
CA ASP A 41 -14.65 7.29 -2.88
C ASP A 41 -13.28 7.34 -2.22
N PHE A 42 -12.87 6.22 -1.60
CA PHE A 42 -11.57 6.04 -0.96
C PHE A 42 -10.82 4.87 -1.58
N ILE A 43 -9.55 5.07 -1.90
CA ILE A 43 -8.61 4.01 -2.29
C ILE A 43 -7.55 3.86 -1.21
N ILE A 44 -7.46 2.68 -0.63
CA ILE A 44 -6.39 2.31 0.30
C ILE A 44 -5.38 1.49 -0.47
N ALA A 45 -4.13 1.93 -0.55
CA ALA A 45 -3.06 1.17 -1.18
C ALA A 45 -1.91 0.94 -0.19
N HIS A 46 -1.48 -0.31 -0.04
CA HIS A 46 -0.45 -0.71 0.92
C HIS A 46 0.81 -1.19 0.22
N SER A 47 1.99 -0.71 0.65
CA SER A 47 3.30 -1.21 0.20
C SER A 47 3.39 -1.26 -1.34
N ALA A 48 3.72 -2.39 -1.96
CA ALA A 48 3.75 -2.54 -3.42
C ALA A 48 2.39 -2.36 -4.11
N GLY A 49 1.28 -2.41 -3.38
CA GLY A 49 -0.03 -2.00 -3.87
C GLY A 49 -0.08 -0.52 -4.27
N VAL A 50 0.75 0.33 -3.66
CA VAL A 50 0.92 1.74 -4.04
C VAL A 50 1.52 1.85 -5.45
N ASN A 51 2.53 1.05 -5.76
CA ASN A 51 3.11 1.00 -7.10
C ASN A 51 2.05 0.56 -8.12
N TYR A 52 1.20 -0.44 -7.78
CA TYR A 52 0.11 -0.86 -8.65
C TYR A 52 -0.92 0.25 -8.85
N LEU A 53 -1.30 0.98 -7.80
CA LEU A 53 -2.23 2.11 -7.91
C LEU A 53 -1.78 3.10 -9.00
N PHE A 54 -0.50 3.43 -9.04
CA PHE A 54 0.06 4.35 -10.03
C PHE A 54 0.13 3.80 -11.47
N THR A 55 -0.27 2.56 -11.70
CA THR A 55 -0.52 2.02 -13.05
C THR A 55 -1.98 2.19 -13.50
N GLN A 56 -2.85 2.69 -12.62
CA GLN A 56 -4.29 2.83 -12.88
C GLN A 56 -4.64 4.32 -13.06
N PRO A 57 -5.69 4.63 -13.82
CA PRO A 57 -6.23 5.98 -13.84
C PRO A 57 -6.82 6.32 -12.46
N ILE A 58 -6.35 7.42 -11.89
CA ILE A 58 -6.84 7.97 -10.62
C ILE A 58 -7.71 9.18 -10.95
N LEU A 59 -8.92 9.24 -10.38
CA LEU A 59 -9.85 10.36 -10.57
C LEU A 59 -9.57 11.46 -9.52
N ASN A 60 -9.70 12.72 -9.90
CA ASN A 60 -9.38 13.85 -9.03
C ASN A 60 -10.26 13.97 -7.79
N ASN A 61 -11.44 13.34 -7.80
CA ASN A 61 -12.36 13.34 -6.66
C ASN A 61 -12.15 12.19 -5.67
N GLN A 62 -11.22 11.28 -5.96
CA GLN A 62 -10.93 10.14 -5.07
C GLN A 62 -9.98 10.54 -3.95
N LYS A 63 -10.29 10.11 -2.72
CA LYS A 63 -9.39 10.21 -1.58
C LYS A 63 -8.48 8.99 -1.54
N ILE A 64 -7.20 9.22 -1.33
CA ILE A 64 -6.15 8.18 -1.41
C ILE A 64 -5.47 8.06 -0.06
N ILE A 65 -5.48 6.87 0.51
CA ILE A 65 -4.76 6.53 1.73
C ILE A 65 -3.63 5.56 1.36
N LEU A 66 -2.41 6.00 1.48
CA LEU A 66 -1.23 5.19 1.22
C LEU A 66 -0.62 4.69 2.53
N ILE A 67 -0.41 3.38 2.63
CA ILE A 67 0.11 2.75 3.85
C ILE A 67 1.49 2.17 3.56
N ASN A 68 2.47 2.61 4.33
CA ASN A 68 3.87 2.18 4.23
C ASN A 68 4.40 2.17 2.77
N PRO A 69 4.24 3.28 2.00
CA PRO A 69 4.69 3.33 0.62
C PRO A 69 6.22 3.29 0.53
N LEU A 70 6.73 2.54 -0.44
CA LEU A 70 8.15 2.56 -0.80
C LEU A 70 8.38 3.69 -1.79
N VAL A 71 8.73 4.88 -1.32
CA VAL A 71 8.92 6.06 -2.19
C VAL A 71 10.33 6.17 -2.75
N LYS A 72 11.32 5.67 -2.02
CA LYS A 72 12.72 5.62 -2.48
C LYS A 72 12.94 4.42 -3.38
N LYS A 73 13.62 4.63 -4.50
CA LYS A 73 14.07 3.52 -5.34
C LYS A 73 15.06 2.64 -4.58
N ILE A 74 14.80 1.34 -4.55
CA ILE A 74 15.68 0.33 -3.95
C ILE A 74 16.17 -0.59 -5.06
N ASN A 75 17.45 -0.95 -5.04
CA ASN A 75 17.96 -1.99 -5.93
C ASN A 75 17.49 -3.38 -5.49
N LEU A 76 17.49 -4.34 -6.41
CA LEU A 76 16.94 -5.68 -6.18
C LEU A 76 17.62 -6.42 -5.02
N ILE A 77 18.94 -6.30 -4.88
CA ILE A 77 19.68 -6.97 -3.81
C ILE A 77 19.28 -6.43 -2.45
N SER A 78 19.22 -5.09 -2.32
CA SER A 78 18.77 -4.45 -1.08
C SER A 78 17.33 -4.80 -0.74
N LEU A 79 16.45 -4.93 -1.75
CA LEU A 79 15.08 -5.37 -1.56
C LEU A 79 15.02 -6.79 -0.98
N LEU A 80 15.73 -7.74 -1.59
CA LEU A 80 15.76 -9.13 -1.11
C LEU A 80 16.26 -9.24 0.34
N ILE A 81 17.31 -8.47 0.69
CA ILE A 81 17.82 -8.43 2.08
C ILE A 81 16.76 -7.88 3.03
N ARG A 82 16.06 -6.81 2.63
CA ARG A 82 14.98 -6.19 3.43
C ARG A 82 13.80 -7.13 3.58
N ASP A 83 13.39 -7.82 2.52
CA ASP A 83 12.33 -8.84 2.55
C ASP A 83 12.67 -9.97 3.53
N VAL A 84 13.88 -10.53 3.48
CA VAL A 84 14.30 -11.58 4.41
C VAL A 84 14.25 -11.08 5.87
N ARG A 85 14.78 -9.89 6.14
CA ARG A 85 14.77 -9.30 7.50
C ARG A 85 13.33 -9.04 7.97
N PHE A 86 12.48 -8.55 7.09
CA PHE A 86 11.06 -8.31 7.37
C PHE A 86 10.34 -9.62 7.73
N PHE A 87 10.51 -10.69 6.95
CA PHE A 87 9.89 -11.99 7.24
C PHE A 87 10.37 -12.60 8.56
N ILE A 88 11.65 -12.40 8.92
CA ILE A 88 12.18 -12.86 10.21
C ILE A 88 11.57 -12.05 11.37
N ALA A 89 11.41 -10.74 11.21
CA ALA A 89 10.97 -9.86 12.29
C ALA A 89 9.45 -9.82 12.49
N GLU A 90 8.67 -9.71 11.42
CA GLU A 90 7.21 -9.59 11.50
C GLU A 90 6.46 -10.91 11.25
N GLY A 91 7.17 -11.93 10.74
CA GLY A 91 6.59 -13.24 10.44
C GLY A 91 5.65 -13.23 9.23
N ILE A 92 5.05 -14.39 8.97
CA ILE A 92 4.09 -14.62 7.87
C ILE A 92 2.81 -15.19 8.46
N ASP A 93 1.72 -14.44 8.39
CA ASP A 93 0.38 -14.95 8.69
C ASP A 93 -0.17 -15.66 7.47
N ARG A 94 -0.18 -17.00 7.51
CA ARG A 94 -0.61 -17.86 6.38
C ARG A 94 -2.04 -17.61 5.93
N ASN A 95 -2.91 -17.08 6.80
CA ASN A 95 -4.30 -16.80 6.47
C ASN A 95 -4.49 -15.49 5.70
N LYS A 96 -3.45 -14.65 5.66
CA LYS A 96 -3.46 -13.33 5.04
C LYS A 96 -2.67 -13.24 3.75
N ILE A 97 -1.98 -14.31 3.35
CA ILE A 97 -1.14 -14.36 2.15
C ILE A 97 -1.79 -15.18 1.04
N ILE A 98 -1.37 -14.89 -0.19
CA ILE A 98 -1.80 -15.62 -1.38
C ILE A 98 -1.34 -17.10 -1.35
N PRO A 99 -2.07 -18.01 -2.03
CA PRO A 99 -1.65 -19.40 -2.19
C PRO A 99 -0.28 -19.52 -2.88
N LEU A 100 0.51 -20.52 -2.50
CA LEU A 100 1.85 -20.76 -3.07
C LEU A 100 1.84 -20.86 -4.60
N SER A 101 0.78 -21.40 -5.19
CA SER A 101 0.60 -21.45 -6.65
C SER A 101 0.62 -20.10 -7.35
N SER A 102 0.35 -18.99 -6.63
CA SER A 102 0.38 -17.64 -7.16
C SER A 102 1.71 -16.91 -6.94
N TRP A 103 2.66 -17.49 -6.20
CA TRP A 103 3.89 -16.81 -5.79
C TRP A 103 4.77 -16.40 -6.96
N ILE A 104 4.98 -17.29 -7.95
CA ILE A 104 5.80 -16.96 -9.14
C ILE A 104 5.19 -15.77 -9.89
N PHE A 105 3.88 -15.80 -10.12
CA PHE A 105 3.17 -14.71 -10.76
C PHE A 105 3.30 -13.39 -9.96
N ALA A 106 3.09 -13.44 -8.65
CA ALA A 106 3.20 -12.28 -7.77
C ALA A 106 4.62 -11.71 -7.75
N SER A 107 5.66 -12.56 -7.69
CA SER A 107 7.06 -12.14 -7.72
C SER A 107 7.41 -11.40 -9.00
N ILE A 108 7.03 -11.95 -10.16
CA ILE A 108 7.24 -11.27 -11.46
C ILE A 108 6.52 -9.92 -11.49
N LYS A 109 5.31 -9.85 -10.94
CA LYS A 109 4.53 -8.62 -10.88
C LYS A 109 5.17 -7.58 -9.96
N VAL A 110 5.64 -7.97 -8.77
CA VAL A 110 6.40 -7.09 -7.86
C VAL A 110 7.61 -6.49 -8.59
N LEU A 111 8.45 -7.32 -9.24
CA LEU A 111 9.62 -6.85 -9.96
C LEU A 111 9.30 -5.83 -11.06
N ARG A 112 8.16 -5.98 -11.74
CA ARG A 112 7.69 -5.01 -12.74
C ARG A 112 7.24 -3.70 -12.07
N LEU A 113 6.51 -3.78 -10.96
CA LEU A 113 5.98 -2.63 -10.25
C LEU A 113 7.06 -1.80 -9.56
N LEU A 114 8.17 -2.40 -9.14
CA LEU A 114 9.32 -1.67 -8.57
C LEU A 114 9.99 -0.68 -9.52
N LYS A 115 9.73 -0.78 -10.84
CA LYS A 115 10.19 0.20 -11.83
C LYS A 115 9.44 1.53 -11.74
N ILE A 116 8.28 1.55 -11.09
CA ILE A 116 7.43 2.74 -10.95
C ILE A 116 8.05 3.66 -9.90
N ASN A 117 8.26 4.91 -10.26
CA ASN A 117 8.72 5.93 -9.34
C ASN A 117 7.51 6.48 -8.55
N VAL A 118 7.38 6.01 -7.31
CA VAL A 118 6.25 6.39 -6.44
C VAL A 118 6.27 7.89 -6.15
N LEU A 119 7.45 8.47 -5.85
CA LEU A 119 7.57 9.90 -5.52
C LEU A 119 7.17 10.81 -6.67
N GLU A 120 7.61 10.50 -7.90
CA GLU A 120 7.21 11.26 -9.10
C GLU A 120 5.70 11.19 -9.37
N ASN A 121 5.07 10.06 -9.10
CA ASN A 121 3.64 9.92 -9.29
C ASN A 121 2.85 10.62 -8.17
N LEU A 122 3.34 10.58 -6.93
CA LEU A 122 2.78 11.37 -5.83
C LEU A 122 2.72 12.85 -6.16
N ARG A 123 3.79 13.42 -6.70
CA ARG A 123 3.87 14.84 -7.09
C ARG A 123 2.79 15.30 -8.08
N LYS A 124 2.19 14.35 -8.83
CA LYS A 124 1.13 14.62 -9.81
C LYS A 124 -0.26 14.64 -9.18
N LEU A 125 -0.42 14.19 -7.94
CA LEU A 125 -1.70 14.14 -7.25
C LEU A 125 -1.97 15.41 -6.46
N PRO A 126 -3.25 15.84 -6.36
CA PRO A 126 -3.66 16.88 -5.42
C PRO A 126 -3.35 16.44 -3.99
N LYS A 127 -2.52 17.20 -3.27
CA LYS A 127 -2.04 16.82 -1.93
C LYS A 127 -3.17 16.69 -0.91
N GLU A 128 -4.20 17.49 -1.05
CA GLU A 128 -5.42 17.47 -0.23
C GLU A 128 -6.25 16.19 -0.36
N ASN A 129 -5.99 15.41 -1.40
CA ASN A 129 -6.64 14.13 -1.63
C ASN A 129 -5.79 12.93 -1.18
N VAL A 130 -4.56 13.16 -0.72
CA VAL A 130 -3.62 12.10 -0.36
C VAL A 130 -3.25 12.18 1.10
N VAL A 131 -3.47 11.10 1.83
CA VAL A 131 -2.99 10.89 3.19
C VAL A 131 -2.05 9.70 3.19
N ILE A 132 -0.93 9.82 3.88
CA ILE A 132 0.05 8.76 4.00
C ILE A 132 0.11 8.31 5.46
N ILE A 133 0.08 7.01 5.69
CA ILE A 133 0.22 6.39 7.00
C ILE A 133 1.50 5.56 7.01
N ARG A 134 2.34 5.77 8.00
CA ARG A 134 3.57 5.03 8.19
C ARG A 134 3.61 4.37 9.56
N GLY A 135 4.01 3.10 9.61
CA GLY A 135 4.39 2.44 10.85
C GLY A 135 5.77 2.92 11.31
N THR A 136 5.89 3.42 12.54
CA THR A 136 7.17 3.93 13.08
C THR A 136 8.23 2.83 13.23
N LYS A 137 7.79 1.57 13.30
CA LYS A 137 8.63 0.36 13.37
C LYS A 137 8.86 -0.28 12.00
N ASP A 138 8.39 0.33 10.89
CA ASP A 138 8.74 -0.11 9.54
C ASP A 138 10.16 0.37 9.18
N TYR A 139 11.14 -0.43 9.55
CA TYR A 139 12.55 -0.19 9.26
C TYR A 139 12.98 -0.74 7.89
N TYR A 140 12.08 -1.41 7.17
CA TYR A 140 12.43 -2.19 5.98
C TYR A 140 12.04 -1.49 4.68
N PHE A 141 10.86 -0.90 4.61
CA PHE A 141 10.31 -0.37 3.36
C PHE A 141 9.95 1.11 3.45
N CYS A 142 9.18 1.52 4.47
CA CYS A 142 8.87 2.93 4.72
C CYS A 142 9.64 3.44 5.95
N ASP A 143 10.97 3.38 5.87
CA ASP A 143 11.89 3.82 6.94
C ASP A 143 11.84 5.35 7.15
N SER A 144 12.62 5.85 8.09
CA SER A 144 12.68 7.29 8.40
C SER A 144 13.12 8.15 7.21
N GLU A 145 13.94 7.62 6.31
CA GLU A 145 14.36 8.32 5.10
C GLU A 145 13.19 8.51 4.14
N ASN A 146 12.39 7.45 3.92
CA ASN A 146 11.15 7.55 3.14
C ASN A 146 10.16 8.54 3.78
N ALA A 147 10.03 8.53 5.12
CA ALA A 147 9.18 9.49 5.84
C ALA A 147 9.61 10.94 5.61
N ASN A 148 10.91 11.22 5.68
CA ASN A 148 11.46 12.55 5.43
C ASN A 148 11.21 13.00 3.99
N LEU A 149 11.38 12.13 3.00
CA LEU A 149 11.03 12.44 1.61
C LEU A 149 9.56 12.83 1.45
N ILE A 150 8.65 12.08 2.07
CA ILE A 150 7.21 12.36 2.04
C ILE A 150 6.89 13.73 2.69
N LYS A 151 7.46 14.00 3.87
CA LYS A 151 7.27 15.27 4.59
C LYS A 151 7.81 16.45 3.79
N ASN A 152 8.99 16.32 3.17
CA ASN A 152 9.60 17.35 2.34
C ASN A 152 8.77 17.68 1.09
N GLU A 153 8.02 16.73 0.56
CA GLU A 153 7.06 16.98 -0.53
C GLU A 153 5.77 17.66 -0.04
N GLY A 154 5.58 17.84 1.26
CA GLY A 154 4.43 18.52 1.87
C GLY A 154 3.15 17.67 1.88
N PHE A 155 3.23 16.34 1.88
CA PHE A 155 2.09 15.46 2.10
C PHE A 155 1.78 15.31 3.59
N ILE A 156 0.50 15.06 3.89
CA ILE A 156 0.05 14.70 5.24
C ILE A 156 0.57 13.29 5.56
N LEU A 157 1.38 13.16 6.62
CA LEU A 157 1.94 11.90 7.09
C LEU A 157 1.52 11.62 8.52
N TYR A 158 0.76 10.54 8.73
CA TYR A 158 0.46 9.99 10.03
C TYR A 158 1.50 8.92 10.40
N GLU A 159 2.16 9.08 11.53
CA GLU A 159 3.10 8.09 12.08
C GLU A 159 2.41 7.33 13.20
N VAL A 160 2.34 5.99 13.07
CA VAL A 160 1.57 5.09 13.94
C VAL A 160 2.50 4.07 14.56
N ASP A 161 2.28 3.69 15.82
CA ASP A 161 3.05 2.61 16.46
C ASP A 161 2.70 1.24 15.86
N ALA A 162 3.33 0.94 14.74
CA ALA A 162 3.12 -0.24 13.91
C ALA A 162 4.39 -0.61 13.15
N GLY A 163 4.50 -1.87 12.70
CA GLY A 163 5.47 -2.31 11.71
C GLY A 163 4.99 -2.04 10.28
N HIS A 164 5.47 -2.87 9.35
CA HIS A 164 5.09 -2.76 7.94
C HIS A 164 3.67 -3.28 7.66
N ASN A 165 3.28 -4.37 8.33
CA ASN A 165 2.02 -5.04 8.08
C ASN A 165 0.80 -4.24 8.57
N TRP A 166 -0.34 -4.41 7.86
CA TRP A 166 -1.63 -3.96 8.34
C TRP A 166 -1.94 -4.52 9.73
N ASN A 167 -2.29 -3.65 10.67
CA ASN A 167 -2.62 -4.00 12.05
C ASN A 167 -3.73 -3.10 12.61
N LYS A 168 -4.09 -3.32 13.88
CA LYS A 168 -5.15 -2.59 14.56
C LYS A 168 -4.91 -1.08 14.58
N ASN A 169 -3.69 -0.63 14.88
CA ASN A 169 -3.39 0.79 15.02
C ASN A 169 -3.50 1.52 13.67
N ILE A 170 -3.03 0.90 12.58
CA ILE A 170 -3.23 1.41 11.21
C ILE A 170 -4.72 1.45 10.88
N ALA A 171 -5.46 0.38 11.20
CA ALA A 171 -6.90 0.29 10.92
C ALA A 171 -7.70 1.39 11.64
N GLU A 172 -7.37 1.73 12.88
CA GLU A 172 -8.01 2.81 13.64
C GLU A 172 -7.84 4.17 12.95
N VAL A 173 -6.62 4.50 12.50
CA VAL A 173 -6.36 5.75 11.77
C VAL A 173 -7.12 5.77 10.45
N VAL A 174 -7.09 4.67 9.68
CA VAL A 174 -7.84 4.56 8.42
C VAL A 174 -9.33 4.75 8.64
N ASN A 175 -9.92 4.08 9.65
CA ASN A 175 -11.34 4.23 9.99
C ASN A 175 -11.69 5.69 10.33
N THR A 176 -10.86 6.36 11.13
CA THR A 176 -11.04 7.77 11.48
C THR A 176 -11.07 8.64 10.22
N LEU A 177 -10.13 8.44 9.29
CA LEU A 177 -10.04 9.21 8.04
C LEU A 177 -11.25 8.99 7.11
N ILE A 178 -11.79 7.76 7.05
CA ILE A 178 -12.95 7.45 6.21
C ILE A 178 -14.25 8.04 6.79
N HIS A 179 -14.37 8.13 8.12
CA HIS A 179 -15.58 8.58 8.79
C HIS A 179 -15.57 10.07 9.15
N ALA A 180 -14.42 10.75 9.09
CA ALA A 180 -14.31 12.20 9.33
C ALA A 180 -14.73 13.04 8.11
N ASN A 181 -14.97 12.44 6.96
CA ASN A 181 -15.45 13.03 5.71
C ASN A 181 -16.85 12.47 5.43
#